data_14b7ec72ca19caf6279dcd083f95fe8c
#
_entry.id   14b7ec72ca19caf6279dcd083f95fe8c
#
_cell.length_a   1.000
_cell.length_b   1.000
_cell.length_c   1.000
_cell.angle_alpha   90.00
_cell.angle_beta   90.00
_cell.angle_gamma   90.00
#
_symmetry.space_group_name_H-M   'P 1'
#
loop_
_entity.id
_entity.type
_entity.pdbx_description
1 polymer ?
#
loop_
_entity_poly.entity_id
_entity_poly.type
_entity_poly.pdbx_seq_one_letter_code
_entity_poly.pdbx_strand_id
1 'polypeptide(L)'
;MDYPKEQVEELKRYCSKLSALAEGAVTFLYLEGLRLPTGCNPQECDALLCPVQREGYPSRLYFSVMVSSPYSRNWNVSNARIGERNWFAFSWRVTLPSLTLAQMLVSHLEGFAKQK
;
A
#
# COMPACT_ATOMS: atom_id res chain seq x y z
N MET A 1 9.32 -14.23 5.45
CA MET A 1 8.65 -13.63 6.63
C MET A 1 7.17 -14.01 6.60
N ASP A 2 6.69 -14.50 7.72
CA ASP A 2 5.30 -14.94 7.81
C ASP A 2 4.48 -13.89 8.56
N TYR A 3 3.30 -13.63 8.04
CA TYR A 3 2.37 -12.70 8.66
C TYR A 3 1.22 -13.49 9.29
N PRO A 4 0.60 -12.97 10.38
CA PRO A 4 -0.52 -13.66 11.00
C PRO A 4 -1.63 -13.95 9.99
N LYS A 5 -2.09 -15.20 9.97
CA LYS A 5 -3.05 -15.65 8.98
C LYS A 5 -4.36 -14.85 9.02
N GLU A 6 -4.86 -14.57 10.21
CA GLU A 6 -6.11 -13.82 10.38
C GLU A 6 -5.98 -12.41 9.80
N GLN A 7 -4.81 -11.80 9.97
CA GLN A 7 -4.57 -10.45 9.44
C GLN A 7 -4.48 -10.46 7.93
N VAL A 8 -3.87 -11.50 7.36
CA VAL A 8 -3.79 -11.65 5.90
C VAL A 8 -5.19 -11.82 5.32
N GLU A 9 -6.01 -12.67 5.96
CA GLU A 9 -7.39 -12.88 5.50
C GLU A 9 -8.21 -11.60 5.54
N GLU A 10 -7.98 -10.78 6.56
CA GLU A 10 -8.72 -9.52 6.70
C GLU A 10 -8.44 -8.57 5.53
N LEU A 11 -7.22 -8.58 4.99
CA LEU A 11 -6.87 -7.75 3.85
C LEU A 11 -7.69 -8.05 2.61
N LYS A 12 -8.18 -9.28 2.49
CA LYS A 12 -8.96 -9.71 1.31
C LYS A 12 -10.28 -8.96 1.17
N ARG A 13 -10.69 -8.25 2.22
CA ARG A 13 -11.90 -7.43 2.16
C ARG A 13 -11.71 -6.17 1.33
N TYR A 14 -10.48 -5.78 1.08
CA TYR A 14 -10.15 -4.51 0.42
C TYR A 14 -9.72 -4.67 -1.03
N CYS A 15 -9.50 -5.90 -1.48
CA CYS A 15 -9.00 -6.15 -2.83
C CYS A 15 -9.66 -7.40 -3.42
N SER A 16 -9.48 -7.58 -4.73
CA SER A 16 -10.07 -8.73 -5.43
C SER A 16 -9.27 -10.00 -5.21
N LYS A 17 -7.95 -9.87 -5.11
CA LYS A 17 -7.06 -11.02 -4.95
C LYS A 17 -5.85 -10.60 -4.15
N LEU A 18 -5.39 -11.48 -3.27
CA LEU A 18 -4.24 -11.24 -2.42
C LEU A 18 -3.22 -12.34 -2.61
N SER A 19 -1.96 -11.97 -2.77
CA SER A 19 -0.87 -12.93 -2.82
C SER A 19 0.36 -12.32 -2.15
N ALA A 20 1.40 -13.15 -1.96
CA ALA A 20 2.66 -12.69 -1.40
C ALA A 20 3.68 -12.56 -2.52
N LEU A 21 4.50 -11.53 -2.47
CA LEU A 21 5.56 -11.30 -3.43
C LEU A 21 6.87 -11.12 -2.66
N ALA A 22 7.77 -12.08 -2.81
CA ALA A 22 9.08 -12.00 -2.18
C ALA A 22 10.06 -11.29 -3.11
N GLU A 23 10.76 -10.30 -2.58
CA GLU A 23 11.76 -9.57 -3.32
C GLU A 23 12.93 -9.31 -2.36
N GLY A 24 14.05 -9.98 -2.59
CA GLY A 24 15.17 -9.92 -1.65
C GLY A 24 14.74 -10.47 -0.30
N ALA A 25 15.05 -9.73 0.77
CA ALA A 25 14.71 -10.12 2.14
C ALA A 25 13.31 -9.70 2.56
N VAL A 26 12.53 -9.08 1.66
CA VAL A 26 11.23 -8.52 2.00
C VAL A 26 10.12 -9.30 1.32
N THR A 27 9.06 -9.60 2.07
CA THR A 27 7.84 -10.17 1.51
C THR A 27 6.77 -9.08 1.49
N PHE A 28 6.35 -8.72 0.29
CA PHE A 28 5.28 -7.74 0.08
C PHE A 28 3.94 -8.47 -0.01
N LEU A 29 2.88 -7.78 0.36
CA LEU A 29 1.53 -8.29 0.16
C LEU A 29 0.99 -7.63 -1.11
N TYR A 30 0.71 -8.43 -2.12
CA TYR A 30 0.25 -7.98 -3.43
C TYR A 30 -1.27 -7.95 -3.44
N LEU A 31 -1.82 -6.76 -3.53
CA LEU A 31 -3.26 -6.52 -3.45
C LEU A 31 -3.76 -6.17 -4.85
N GLU A 32 -4.35 -7.13 -5.54
CA GLU A 32 -4.90 -6.89 -6.87
C GLU A 32 -6.30 -6.33 -6.76
N GLY A 33 -6.56 -5.26 -7.51
CA GLY A 33 -7.88 -4.63 -7.47
C GLY A 33 -8.18 -3.99 -6.12
N LEU A 34 -7.22 -3.30 -5.56
CA LEU A 34 -7.42 -2.58 -4.30
C LEU A 34 -8.39 -1.42 -4.54
N ARG A 35 -9.45 -1.36 -3.74
CA ARG A 35 -10.42 -0.29 -3.81
C ARG A 35 -9.90 0.93 -3.07
N LEU A 36 -9.91 2.08 -3.73
CA LEU A 36 -9.38 3.33 -3.19
C LEU A 36 -10.51 4.19 -2.62
N PRO A 37 -10.18 5.13 -1.73
CA PRO A 37 -11.22 6.01 -1.17
C PRO A 37 -11.96 6.78 -2.25
N THR A 38 -13.19 7.18 -1.93
CA THR A 38 -14.03 7.98 -2.84
C THR A 38 -13.28 9.24 -3.27
N GLY A 39 -13.36 9.56 -4.54
CA GLY A 39 -12.69 10.73 -5.10
C GLY A 39 -11.37 10.45 -5.76
N CYS A 40 -10.87 9.21 -5.65
CA CYS A 40 -9.62 8.82 -6.31
C CYS A 40 -9.86 8.47 -7.77
N ASN A 41 -8.88 8.74 -8.61
CA ASN A 41 -8.90 8.36 -10.01
C ASN A 41 -7.53 7.78 -10.39
N PRO A 42 -7.44 6.50 -10.71
CA PRO A 42 -8.54 5.54 -10.78
C PRO A 42 -9.12 5.22 -9.41
N GLN A 43 -10.31 4.64 -9.37
CA GLN A 43 -10.96 4.27 -8.12
C GLN A 43 -10.45 2.92 -7.60
N GLU A 44 -9.74 2.18 -8.44
CA GLU A 44 -9.23 0.86 -8.12
C GLU A 44 -7.91 0.65 -8.87
N CYS A 45 -6.93 0.05 -8.22
CA CYS A 45 -5.67 -0.32 -8.86
C CYS A 45 -4.98 -1.41 -8.05
N ASP A 46 -3.90 -1.97 -8.58
CA ASP A 46 -3.11 -2.94 -7.83
C ASP A 46 -2.16 -2.20 -6.90
N ALA A 47 -1.83 -2.84 -5.79
CA ALA A 47 -0.93 -2.24 -4.80
C ALA A 47 -0.04 -3.30 -4.14
N LEU A 48 1.07 -2.84 -3.59
CA LEU A 48 1.96 -3.66 -2.78
C LEU A 48 2.06 -3.03 -1.39
N LEU A 49 1.70 -3.78 -0.37
CA LEU A 49 1.90 -3.34 1.01
C LEU A 49 3.21 -3.89 1.54
N CYS A 50 4.08 -3.00 1.98
CA CYS A 50 5.32 -3.36 2.64
C CYS A 50 5.16 -3.04 4.12
N PRO A 51 4.90 -4.03 4.98
CA PRO A 51 4.60 -3.77 6.39
C PRO A 51 5.84 -3.64 7.26
N VAL A 52 7.02 -3.52 6.66
CA VAL A 52 8.28 -3.34 7.37
C VAL A 52 8.97 -2.08 6.89
N GLN A 53 9.97 -1.62 7.63
CA GLN A 53 10.66 -0.39 7.28
C GLN A 53 11.28 -0.46 5.89
N ARG A 54 11.10 0.60 5.11
CA ARG A 54 11.66 0.72 3.78
C ARG A 54 11.77 2.21 3.41
N GLU A 55 12.90 2.59 2.86
CA GLU A 55 13.14 3.97 2.37
C GLU A 55 12.92 5.03 3.46
N GLY A 56 13.20 4.67 4.71
CA GLY A 56 13.03 5.61 5.82
C GLY A 56 11.63 5.69 6.39
N TYR A 57 10.69 4.89 5.87
CA TYR A 57 9.32 4.83 6.38
C TYR A 57 9.09 3.54 7.15
N PRO A 58 8.30 3.57 8.25
CA PRO A 58 8.01 2.33 9.00
C PRO A 58 7.28 1.29 8.17
N SER A 59 6.49 1.73 7.19
CA SER A 59 5.82 0.87 6.23
C SER A 59 5.54 1.69 4.98
N ARG A 60 5.29 1.03 3.85
CA ARG A 60 5.00 1.71 2.59
C ARG A 60 3.85 1.00 1.88
N LEU A 61 3.09 1.77 1.13
CA LEU A 61 2.10 1.25 0.20
C LEU A 61 2.45 1.76 -1.18
N TYR A 62 2.70 0.84 -2.10
CA TYR A 62 3.04 1.14 -3.48
C TYR A 62 1.82 0.90 -4.36
N PHE A 63 1.67 1.71 -5.39
CA PHE A 63 0.53 1.63 -6.31
C PHE A 63 1.03 1.36 -7.72
N SER A 64 0.24 0.63 -8.50
CA SER A 64 0.61 0.29 -9.89
C SER A 64 0.56 1.50 -10.82
N VAL A 65 -0.14 2.56 -10.42
CA VAL A 65 -0.22 3.81 -11.18
C VAL A 65 -0.22 4.98 -10.20
N MET A 66 0.08 6.17 -10.69
CA MET A 66 -0.09 7.37 -9.87
C MET A 66 -1.58 7.68 -9.82
N VAL A 67 -2.09 7.95 -8.64
CA VAL A 67 -3.52 8.14 -8.38
C VAL A 67 -3.79 9.61 -8.11
N SER A 68 -4.80 10.17 -8.78
CA SER A 68 -5.31 11.51 -8.47
C SER A 68 -6.26 11.43 -7.29
N SER A 69 -6.22 12.40 -6.41
CA SER A 69 -7.12 12.46 -5.26
C SER A 69 -7.46 13.92 -4.96
N PRO A 70 -8.46 14.19 -4.09
CA PRO A 70 -8.80 15.56 -3.74
C PRO A 70 -7.66 16.34 -3.10
N TYR A 71 -6.72 15.65 -2.46
CA TYR A 71 -5.56 16.29 -1.84
C TYR A 71 -4.31 15.91 -2.60
N SER A 72 -3.49 16.89 -2.96
CA SER A 72 -2.23 16.64 -3.65
C SER A 72 -1.27 15.90 -2.73
N ARG A 73 -0.55 14.94 -3.28
CA ARG A 73 0.45 14.16 -2.53
C ARG A 73 1.80 14.26 -3.23
N ASN A 74 2.84 14.12 -2.44
CA ASN A 74 4.20 14.12 -2.95
C ASN A 74 4.56 12.68 -3.35
N TRP A 75 4.46 12.39 -4.65
CA TRP A 75 4.82 11.08 -5.19
C TRP A 75 6.34 11.00 -5.29
N ASN A 76 6.97 10.62 -4.19
CA ASN A 76 8.41 10.61 -4.05
C ASN A 76 9.08 9.35 -4.56
N VAL A 77 8.31 8.36 -4.98
CA VAL A 77 8.82 7.16 -5.65
C VAL A 77 8.05 6.99 -6.94
N SER A 78 8.76 6.94 -8.07
CA SER A 78 8.15 6.63 -9.35
C SER A 78 8.99 5.60 -10.06
N ASN A 79 8.30 4.65 -10.70
CA ASN A 79 8.96 3.58 -11.46
C ASN A 79 9.89 2.72 -10.61
N ALA A 80 9.55 2.46 -9.34
CA ALA A 80 10.29 1.52 -8.52
C ALA A 80 10.05 0.11 -9.06
N ARG A 81 11.12 -0.58 -9.43
CA ARG A 81 11.01 -1.91 -10.03
C ARG A 81 10.95 -2.97 -8.92
N ILE A 82 9.78 -3.56 -8.75
CA ILE A 82 9.56 -4.62 -7.75
C ILE A 82 8.79 -5.73 -8.45
N GLY A 83 9.31 -6.95 -8.41
CA GLY A 83 8.65 -8.10 -9.00
C GLY A 83 8.38 -7.93 -10.49
N GLU A 84 9.31 -7.34 -11.23
CA GLU A 84 9.24 -7.13 -12.68
C GLU A 84 8.13 -6.18 -13.14
N ARG A 85 7.72 -5.30 -12.24
CA ARG A 85 6.69 -4.31 -12.54
C ARG A 85 7.10 -2.98 -11.90
N ASN A 86 6.67 -1.87 -12.47
CA ASN A 86 6.98 -0.55 -11.93
C ASN A 86 5.89 -0.11 -10.94
N TRP A 87 6.31 0.54 -9.87
CA TRP A 87 5.43 0.95 -8.80
C TRP A 87 5.67 2.40 -8.40
N PHE A 88 4.67 3.00 -7.78
CA PHE A 88 4.68 4.40 -7.37
C PHE A 88 4.24 4.50 -5.91
N ALA A 89 4.82 5.45 -5.19
CA ALA A 89 4.42 5.68 -3.80
C ALA A 89 4.53 7.17 -3.49
N PHE A 90 3.68 7.63 -2.57
CA PHE A 90 3.74 9.03 -2.15
C PHE A 90 4.20 9.12 -0.69
N SER A 91 4.65 10.32 -0.32
CA SER A 91 5.16 10.61 1.02
C SER A 91 3.99 10.67 2.01
N TRP A 92 3.85 9.63 2.82
CA TRP A 92 2.81 9.54 3.85
C TRP A 92 3.30 8.56 4.90
N ARG A 93 3.50 9.06 6.10
CA ARG A 93 4.10 8.24 7.17
C ARG A 93 3.02 7.72 8.11
N VAL A 94 2.99 6.41 8.26
CA VAL A 94 2.13 5.71 9.21
C VAL A 94 3.01 5.35 10.40
N THR A 95 2.80 6.02 11.53
CA THR A 95 3.70 5.90 12.69
C THR A 95 3.07 5.24 13.92
N LEU A 96 1.80 4.87 13.84
CA LEU A 96 1.11 4.25 14.97
C LEU A 96 1.70 2.86 15.24
N PRO A 97 1.99 2.52 16.50
CA PRO A 97 2.55 1.21 16.83
C PRO A 97 1.47 0.13 16.83
N SER A 98 1.93 -1.11 16.67
CA SER A 98 1.09 -2.30 16.85
C SER A 98 -0.17 -2.35 15.97
N LEU A 99 -0.06 -1.87 14.73
CA LEU A 99 -1.19 -1.94 13.80
C LEU A 99 -1.31 -3.34 13.21
N THR A 100 -2.56 -3.79 13.02
CA THR A 100 -2.79 -4.97 12.19
C THR A 100 -2.53 -4.59 10.73
N LEU A 101 -2.40 -5.58 9.86
CA LEU A 101 -2.17 -5.32 8.44
C LEU A 101 -3.30 -4.48 7.83
N ALA A 102 -4.55 -4.77 8.19
CA ALA A 102 -5.68 -4.01 7.66
C ALA A 102 -5.68 -2.57 8.18
N GLN A 103 -5.36 -2.36 9.46
CA GLN A 103 -5.25 -1.02 10.02
C GLN A 103 -4.13 -0.23 9.33
N MET A 104 -3.02 -0.90 9.05
CA MET A 104 -1.89 -0.29 8.34
C MET A 104 -2.31 0.13 6.94
N LEU A 105 -3.00 -0.76 6.21
CA LEU A 105 -3.50 -0.45 4.88
C LEU A 105 -4.43 0.76 4.90
N VAL A 106 -5.41 0.76 5.80
CA VAL A 106 -6.37 1.86 5.90
C VAL A 106 -5.66 3.17 6.23
N SER A 107 -4.66 3.12 7.12
CA SER A 107 -3.90 4.32 7.47
C SER A 107 -3.15 4.89 6.28
N HIS A 108 -2.60 4.04 5.42
CA HIS A 108 -1.97 4.51 4.18
C HIS A 108 -3.00 5.12 3.23
N LEU A 109 -4.18 4.50 3.12
CA LEU A 109 -5.23 4.98 2.22
C LEU A 109 -5.79 6.33 2.68
N GLU A 110 -5.70 6.65 3.96
CA GLU A 110 -6.11 7.95 4.47
C GLU A 110 -5.33 9.10 3.82
N GLY A 111 -4.16 8.79 3.27
CA GLY A 111 -3.39 9.78 2.53
C GLY A 111 -4.12 10.35 1.33
N PHE A 112 -5.10 9.65 0.81
CA PHE A 112 -5.92 10.15 -0.30
C PHE A 112 -7.11 10.97 0.17
N ALA A 113 -7.58 10.74 1.39
CA ALA A 113 -8.86 11.26 1.87
C ALA A 113 -8.73 12.35 2.92
N LYS A 114 -7.54 12.57 3.46
CA LYS A 114 -7.31 13.53 4.53
C LYS A 114 -6.21 14.50 4.18
N GLN A 115 -6.44 15.75 4.52
CA GLN A 115 -5.39 16.76 4.45
C GLN A 115 -4.52 16.59 5.69
N LYS A 116 -3.23 16.52 5.49
CA LYS A 116 -2.29 16.29 6.56
C LYS A 116 -2.10 17.52 7.42
#